data_a92a317bd4877f0a5dbb17b4bafd929e
#
_entry.id   a92a317bd4877f0a5dbb17b4bafd929e
#
_cell.length_a   1.000
_cell.length_b   1.000
_cell.length_c   1.000
_cell.angle_alpha   90.00
_cell.angle_beta   90.00
_cell.angle_gamma   90.00
#
_symmetry.space_group_name_H-M   'P 1'
#
loop_
_entity.id
_entity.type
_entity.pdbx_description
1 polymer ?
#
loop_
_entity_poly.entity_id
_entity_poly.type
_entity_poly.pdbx_seq_one_letter_code
_entity_poly.pdbx_strand_id
1 'polypeptide(L)'
;MNKSKILLVYTGGTIGMFKEASQPYLRPFNFENILEKVKEIKLLNCHIETISIDNPIDSSNICIDNWIELVGIIKNNYNFFDGFVILHGTDTMSYTASALSFLIQNLSKPVILTGSQLPLGDLRTDAKEHLITSIELARSVHDNSLNTNIQDNIIKEVCLYFNNKLYRGNRTTKVNSDQFKAYASFN
;
A
#
# COMPACT_ATOMS: atom_id res chain seq x y z
N MET A 1 -19.56 14.24 -10.08
CA MET A 1 -18.57 14.17 -8.99
C MET A 1 -17.25 13.71 -9.59
N ASN A 2 -16.16 14.42 -9.34
CA ASN A 2 -14.85 13.95 -9.78
C ASN A 2 -14.49 12.68 -9.00
N LYS A 3 -14.02 11.66 -9.71
CA LYS A 3 -13.53 10.42 -9.08
C LYS A 3 -12.21 10.70 -8.37
N SER A 4 -12.02 10.14 -7.17
CA SER A 4 -10.72 10.19 -6.48
C SER A 4 -9.64 9.59 -7.34
N LYS A 5 -8.45 10.18 -7.30
CA LYS A 5 -7.25 9.69 -7.99
C LYS A 5 -6.28 9.10 -6.99
N ILE A 6 -5.94 7.85 -7.14
CA ILE A 6 -5.04 7.12 -6.25
C ILE A 6 -3.78 6.71 -7.01
N LEU A 7 -2.62 7.01 -6.43
CA LEU A 7 -1.35 6.50 -6.91
C LEU A 7 -0.97 5.23 -6.16
N LEU A 8 -0.81 4.15 -6.91
CA LEU A 8 -0.36 2.87 -6.40
C LEU A 8 1.12 2.69 -6.73
N VAL A 9 1.97 2.61 -5.72
CA VAL A 9 3.43 2.50 -5.85
C VAL A 9 3.86 1.08 -5.50
N TYR A 10 4.49 0.38 -6.41
CA TYR A 10 5.02 -0.96 -6.18
C TYR A 10 6.52 -0.91 -5.91
N THR A 11 6.92 -1.36 -4.73
CA THR A 11 8.34 -1.42 -4.34
C THR A 11 8.91 -2.84 -4.36
N GLY A 12 8.05 -3.85 -4.52
CA GLY A 12 8.44 -5.26 -4.44
C GLY A 12 7.59 -6.03 -3.42
N GLY A 13 8.09 -7.16 -2.99
CA GLY A 13 7.42 -8.02 -2.02
C GLY A 13 6.43 -9.01 -2.64
N THR A 14 6.00 -9.95 -1.81
CA THR A 14 5.17 -11.12 -2.18
C THR A 14 3.84 -10.73 -2.85
N ILE A 15 3.27 -9.59 -2.48
CA ILE A 15 1.99 -9.11 -3.01
C ILE A 15 2.00 -8.95 -4.54
N GLY A 16 3.14 -8.57 -5.13
CA GLY A 16 3.31 -8.41 -6.59
C GLY A 16 3.97 -9.61 -7.26
N MET A 17 4.05 -10.76 -6.61
CA MET A 17 4.65 -11.96 -7.17
C MET A 17 3.60 -12.96 -7.67
N PHE A 18 3.96 -13.74 -8.69
CA PHE A 18 3.14 -14.81 -9.24
C PHE A 18 3.96 -16.09 -9.39
N LYS A 19 3.30 -17.23 -9.18
CA LYS A 19 3.82 -18.52 -9.58
C LYS A 19 3.48 -18.73 -11.05
N GLU A 20 4.49 -18.88 -11.90
CA GLU A 20 4.29 -19.43 -13.23
C GLU A 20 4.21 -20.97 -13.13
N ALA A 21 3.24 -21.57 -13.84
CA ALA A 21 3.03 -23.02 -13.81
C ALA A 21 4.28 -23.82 -14.27
N SER A 22 5.20 -23.18 -14.98
CA SER A 22 6.43 -23.76 -15.52
C SER A 22 7.66 -23.58 -14.63
N GLN A 23 7.59 -22.84 -13.50
CA GLN A 23 8.76 -22.51 -12.70
C GLN A 23 8.49 -22.58 -11.19
N PRO A 24 9.45 -23.13 -10.40
CA PRO A 24 9.27 -23.35 -8.96
C PRO A 24 9.42 -22.07 -8.11
N TYR A 25 9.81 -20.94 -8.70
CA TYR A 25 10.08 -19.70 -7.97
C TYR A 25 9.13 -18.58 -8.37
N LEU A 26 8.89 -17.68 -7.41
CA LEU A 26 8.09 -16.48 -7.59
C LEU A 26 8.89 -15.45 -8.41
N ARG A 27 8.23 -14.80 -9.38
CA ARG A 27 8.80 -13.68 -10.13
C ARG A 27 8.02 -12.40 -9.86
N PRO A 28 8.70 -11.24 -9.85
CA PRO A 28 8.01 -9.97 -9.89
C PRO A 28 7.16 -9.90 -11.17
N PHE A 29 5.93 -9.49 -10.99
CA PHE A 29 5.00 -9.35 -12.11
C PHE A 29 5.12 -7.95 -12.71
N ASN A 30 4.82 -7.79 -14.00
CA ASN A 30 4.59 -6.45 -14.53
C ASN A 30 3.37 -5.87 -13.83
N PHE A 31 3.62 -4.91 -12.94
CA PHE A 31 2.63 -4.36 -12.03
C PHE A 31 1.47 -3.66 -12.74
N GLU A 32 1.66 -3.18 -13.96
CA GLU A 32 0.59 -2.61 -14.79
C GLU A 32 -0.59 -3.59 -14.98
N ASN A 33 -0.30 -4.89 -14.95
CA ASN A 33 -1.31 -5.94 -15.09
C ASN A 33 -1.99 -6.34 -13.77
N ILE A 34 -1.59 -5.80 -12.61
CA ILE A 34 -2.20 -6.16 -11.32
C ILE A 34 -3.68 -5.74 -11.28
N LEU A 35 -4.00 -4.59 -11.87
CA LEU A 35 -5.35 -4.07 -11.96
C LEU A 35 -6.27 -4.94 -12.84
N GLU A 36 -5.68 -5.70 -13.78
CA GLU A 36 -6.42 -6.66 -14.60
C GLU A 36 -6.71 -7.96 -13.84
N LYS A 37 -5.81 -8.35 -12.94
CA LYS A 37 -5.93 -9.58 -12.13
C LYS A 37 -6.95 -9.44 -11.01
N VAL A 38 -7.10 -8.25 -10.43
CA VAL A 38 -8.07 -7.98 -9.37
C VAL A 38 -9.26 -7.22 -9.96
N LYS A 39 -10.19 -7.96 -10.54
CA LYS A 39 -11.38 -7.39 -11.22
C LYS A 39 -12.24 -6.52 -10.29
N GLU A 40 -12.22 -6.84 -9.00
CA GLU A 40 -12.96 -6.15 -7.95
C GLU A 40 -12.52 -4.68 -7.80
N ILE A 41 -11.29 -4.35 -8.13
CA ILE A 41 -10.78 -2.96 -8.13
C ILE A 41 -11.60 -2.06 -9.08
N LYS A 42 -12.11 -2.61 -10.18
CA LYS A 42 -12.96 -1.87 -11.13
C LYS A 42 -14.30 -1.42 -10.52
N LEU A 43 -14.71 -2.03 -9.41
CA LEU A 43 -15.91 -1.65 -8.66
C LEU A 43 -15.65 -0.43 -7.76
N LEU A 44 -14.40 -0.13 -7.48
CA LEU A 44 -14.01 1.06 -6.72
C LEU A 44 -14.23 2.30 -7.61
N ASN A 45 -15.01 3.24 -7.11
CA ASN A 45 -15.29 4.48 -7.85
C ASN A 45 -14.13 5.47 -7.76
N CYS A 46 -12.95 5.07 -8.25
CA CYS A 46 -11.73 5.89 -8.28
C CYS A 46 -10.94 5.65 -9.58
N HIS A 47 -10.03 6.56 -9.87
CA HIS A 47 -9.02 6.42 -10.92
C HIS A 47 -7.71 6.00 -10.25
N ILE A 48 -7.09 4.94 -10.76
CA ILE A 48 -5.86 4.40 -10.19
C ILE A 48 -4.78 4.47 -11.26
N GLU A 49 -3.68 5.09 -10.92
CA GLU A 49 -2.44 5.06 -11.69
C GLU A 49 -1.39 4.28 -10.91
N THR A 50 -0.47 3.66 -11.63
CA THR A 50 0.55 2.78 -11.06
C THR A 50 1.94 3.28 -11.40
N ILE A 51 2.83 3.23 -10.41
CA ILE A 51 4.28 3.41 -10.59
C ILE A 51 4.97 2.20 -9.96
N SER A 52 5.89 1.59 -10.70
CA SER A 52 6.84 0.62 -10.13
C SER A 52 8.19 1.28 -10.01
N ILE A 53 8.91 1.03 -8.92
CA ILE A 53 10.35 1.36 -8.87
C ILE A 53 11.09 0.50 -9.90
N ASP A 54 12.19 1.01 -10.43
CA ASP A 54 12.91 0.38 -11.55
C ASP A 54 13.36 -1.05 -11.25
N ASN A 55 13.76 -1.31 -10.01
CA ASN A 55 14.17 -2.63 -9.53
C ASN A 55 13.37 -3.00 -8.29
N PRO A 56 12.29 -3.79 -8.41
CA PRO A 56 11.54 -4.27 -7.26
C PRO A 56 12.43 -4.97 -6.24
N ILE A 57 12.35 -4.54 -4.98
CA ILE A 57 13.28 -4.89 -3.92
C ILE A 57 12.66 -5.94 -3.01
N ASP A 58 13.44 -6.95 -2.61
CA ASP A 58 13.14 -7.68 -1.40
C ASP A 58 13.26 -6.73 -0.20
N SER A 59 12.21 -6.61 0.59
CA SER A 59 12.16 -5.64 1.68
C SER A 59 13.28 -5.82 2.73
N SER A 60 13.85 -7.00 2.84
CA SER A 60 15.03 -7.24 3.70
C SER A 60 16.26 -6.44 3.27
N ASN A 61 16.33 -6.03 2.01
CA ASN A 61 17.43 -5.27 1.41
C ASN A 61 17.13 -3.76 1.30
N ILE A 62 16.00 -3.29 1.83
CA ILE A 62 15.64 -1.88 1.73
C ILE A 62 16.64 -1.00 2.50
N CYS A 63 17.00 0.13 1.93
CA CYS A 63 17.95 1.07 2.50
C CYS A 63 17.40 2.51 2.50
N ILE A 64 18.15 3.45 3.03
CA ILE A 64 17.77 4.85 3.16
C ILE A 64 17.45 5.47 1.79
N ASP A 65 18.21 5.14 0.76
CA ASP A 65 18.01 5.70 -0.58
C ASP A 65 16.66 5.31 -1.15
N ASN A 66 16.15 4.11 -0.84
CA ASN A 66 14.81 3.69 -1.25
C ASN A 66 13.71 4.50 -0.54
N TRP A 67 13.91 4.87 0.73
CA TRP A 67 12.97 5.76 1.41
C TRP A 67 12.98 7.17 0.82
N ILE A 68 14.17 7.67 0.44
CA ILE A 68 14.30 8.98 -0.24
C ILE A 68 13.60 8.94 -1.61
N GLU A 69 13.77 7.85 -2.37
CA GLU A 69 13.09 7.62 -3.65
C GLU A 69 11.56 7.65 -3.46
N LEU A 70 11.03 6.91 -2.48
CA LEU A 70 9.60 6.89 -2.16
C LEU A 70 9.06 8.28 -1.78
N VAL A 71 9.80 9.02 -0.96
CA VAL A 71 9.46 10.41 -0.63
C VAL A 71 9.42 11.27 -1.90
N GLY A 72 10.40 11.09 -2.80
CA GLY A 72 10.45 11.77 -4.09
C GLY A 72 9.23 11.46 -4.97
N ILE A 73 8.85 10.18 -5.08
CA ILE A 73 7.65 9.76 -5.82
C ILE A 73 6.40 10.42 -5.26
N ILE A 74 6.20 10.37 -3.94
CA ILE A 74 5.03 10.97 -3.29
C ILE A 74 5.02 12.49 -3.50
N LYS A 75 6.13 13.16 -3.26
CA LYS A 75 6.26 14.64 -3.40
C LYS A 75 5.97 15.10 -4.82
N ASN A 76 6.53 14.45 -5.82
CA ASN A 76 6.37 14.82 -7.23
C ASN A 76 4.93 14.62 -7.72
N ASN A 77 4.18 13.69 -7.11
CA ASN A 77 2.82 13.34 -7.47
C ASN A 77 1.77 13.92 -6.50
N TYR A 78 2.20 14.63 -5.46
CA TYR A 78 1.32 15.04 -4.35
C TYR A 78 0.11 15.86 -4.79
N ASN A 79 0.29 16.75 -5.77
CA ASN A 79 -0.77 17.65 -6.25
C ASN A 79 -1.73 16.98 -7.25
N PHE A 80 -1.37 15.82 -7.80
CA PHE A 80 -2.13 15.15 -8.85
C PHE A 80 -3.03 14.03 -8.32
N PHE A 81 -2.75 13.51 -7.12
CA PHE A 81 -3.45 12.38 -6.51
C PHE A 81 -4.05 12.76 -5.16
N ASP A 82 -5.13 12.08 -4.80
CA ASP A 82 -5.87 12.29 -3.55
C ASP A 82 -5.39 11.37 -2.42
N GLY A 83 -4.71 10.29 -2.77
CA GLY A 83 -4.12 9.35 -1.82
C GLY A 83 -3.07 8.46 -2.47
N PHE A 84 -2.28 7.81 -1.64
CA PHE A 84 -1.15 6.98 -2.04
C PHE A 84 -1.26 5.61 -1.39
N VAL A 85 -1.04 4.55 -2.16
CA VAL A 85 -0.91 3.19 -1.65
C VAL A 85 0.46 2.66 -2.04
N ILE A 86 1.23 2.17 -1.08
CA ILE A 86 2.55 1.60 -1.30
C ILE A 86 2.48 0.10 -1.04
N LEU A 87 2.72 -0.70 -2.08
CA LEU A 87 2.85 -2.14 -1.98
C LEU A 87 4.29 -2.51 -1.66
N HIS A 88 4.48 -3.21 -0.56
CA HIS A 88 5.79 -3.42 0.06
C HIS A 88 5.94 -4.85 0.57
N GLY A 89 7.17 -5.35 0.64
CA GLY A 89 7.47 -6.61 1.31
C GLY A 89 7.25 -6.50 2.82
N THR A 90 6.79 -7.58 3.46
CA THR A 90 6.33 -7.53 4.85
C THR A 90 7.44 -7.37 5.89
N ASP A 91 8.70 -7.74 5.58
CA ASP A 91 9.76 -7.83 6.60
C ASP A 91 10.15 -6.47 7.19
N THR A 92 10.24 -5.44 6.37
CA THR A 92 10.64 -4.10 6.80
C THR A 92 9.57 -3.04 6.58
N MET A 93 8.34 -3.42 6.22
CA MET A 93 7.26 -2.48 5.94
C MET A 93 6.98 -1.54 7.13
N SER A 94 7.06 -2.02 8.36
CA SER A 94 6.89 -1.18 9.55
C SER A 94 8.03 -0.16 9.73
N TYR A 95 9.26 -0.48 9.33
CA TYR A 95 10.38 0.47 9.32
C TYR A 95 10.19 1.53 8.24
N THR A 96 9.78 1.12 7.03
CA THR A 96 9.46 2.06 5.95
C THR A 96 8.30 2.98 6.34
N ALA A 97 7.22 2.44 6.92
CA ALA A 97 6.10 3.24 7.39
C ALA A 97 6.52 4.26 8.47
N SER A 98 7.38 3.85 9.39
CA SER A 98 7.94 4.74 10.41
C SER A 98 8.83 5.83 9.78
N ALA A 99 9.76 5.46 8.90
CA ALA A 99 10.64 6.41 8.21
C ALA A 99 9.83 7.45 7.42
N LEU A 100 8.86 7.02 6.61
CA LEU A 100 8.02 7.93 5.84
C LEU A 100 7.18 8.84 6.74
N SER A 101 6.74 8.37 7.91
CA SER A 101 5.99 9.20 8.88
C SER A 101 6.78 10.41 9.38
N PHE A 102 8.12 10.33 9.41
CA PHE A 102 8.99 11.43 9.82
C PHE A 102 9.56 12.22 8.63
N LEU A 103 9.77 11.58 7.50
CA LEU A 103 10.31 12.21 6.29
C LEU A 103 9.28 13.06 5.56
N ILE A 104 7.99 12.69 5.62
CA ILE A 104 6.91 13.40 4.93
C ILE A 104 6.14 14.23 5.96
N GLN A 105 6.40 15.54 6.00
CA GLN A 105 5.76 16.45 6.93
C GLN A 105 4.50 17.08 6.32
N ASN A 106 3.57 17.50 7.20
CA ASN A 106 2.36 18.23 6.82
C ASN A 106 1.46 17.48 5.82
N LEU A 107 1.34 16.17 5.97
CA LEU A 107 0.42 15.38 5.15
C LEU A 107 -1.02 15.86 5.32
N SER A 108 -1.69 16.11 4.21
CA SER A 108 -3.14 16.36 4.12
C SER A 108 -3.89 15.22 3.41
N LYS A 109 -3.17 14.19 2.99
CA LYS A 109 -3.65 13.06 2.22
C LYS A 109 -3.11 11.76 2.81
N PRO A 110 -3.86 10.64 2.69
CA PRO A 110 -3.42 9.34 3.19
C PRO A 110 -2.25 8.78 2.39
N VAL A 111 -1.30 8.17 3.11
CA VAL A 111 -0.25 7.32 2.56
C VAL A 111 -0.38 5.96 3.24
N ILE A 112 -0.89 4.96 2.54
CA ILE A 112 -1.19 3.65 3.10
C ILE A 112 -0.16 2.63 2.60
N LEU A 113 0.61 2.05 3.50
CA LEU A 113 1.46 0.91 3.19
C LEU A 113 0.70 -0.38 3.38
N THR A 114 0.88 -1.33 2.48
CA THR A 114 0.37 -2.69 2.61
C THR A 114 1.26 -3.69 1.88
N GLY A 115 1.05 -4.95 2.18
CA GLY A 115 1.73 -6.09 1.58
C GLY A 115 0.88 -7.34 1.77
N SER A 116 1.45 -8.52 1.55
CA SER A 116 0.75 -9.77 1.83
C SER A 116 1.72 -10.87 2.23
N GLN A 117 1.19 -11.89 2.93
CA GLN A 117 1.95 -13.10 3.22
C GLN A 117 1.94 -14.05 2.01
N LEU A 118 0.84 -14.06 1.26
CA LEU A 118 0.71 -14.91 0.08
C LEU A 118 0.68 -14.07 -1.20
N PRO A 119 1.22 -14.60 -2.30
CA PRO A 119 1.13 -13.96 -3.61
C PRO A 119 -0.32 -13.70 -4.04
N LEU A 120 -0.54 -12.66 -4.82
CA LEU A 120 -1.87 -12.30 -5.33
C LEU A 120 -2.53 -13.42 -6.16
N GLY A 121 -1.72 -14.27 -6.79
CA GLY A 121 -2.20 -15.40 -7.60
C GLY A 121 -2.65 -16.61 -6.78
N ASP A 122 -2.40 -16.68 -5.51
CA ASP A 122 -2.77 -17.82 -4.67
C ASP A 122 -4.27 -17.82 -4.35
N LEU A 123 -4.89 -19.01 -4.30
CA LEU A 123 -6.34 -19.17 -4.14
C LEU A 123 -6.86 -18.54 -2.81
N ARG A 124 -6.09 -18.65 -1.76
CA ARG A 124 -6.44 -18.14 -0.41
C ARG A 124 -5.55 -16.96 0.00
N THR A 125 -5.21 -16.12 -0.95
CA THR A 125 -4.35 -14.95 -0.72
C THR A 125 -5.04 -13.89 0.15
N ASP A 126 -4.27 -13.28 1.04
CA ASP A 126 -4.62 -12.07 1.78
C ASP A 126 -4.38 -10.79 0.93
N ALA A 127 -3.65 -10.91 -0.18
CA ALA A 127 -3.25 -9.77 -1.01
C ALA A 127 -4.42 -9.00 -1.60
N LYS A 128 -5.50 -9.68 -2.04
CA LYS A 128 -6.67 -9.03 -2.65
C LYS A 128 -7.39 -8.12 -1.68
N GLU A 129 -7.67 -8.63 -0.49
CA GLU A 129 -8.35 -7.87 0.56
C GLU A 129 -7.50 -6.67 0.97
N HIS A 130 -6.20 -6.90 1.20
CA HIS A 130 -5.27 -5.84 1.58
C HIS A 130 -5.18 -4.74 0.51
N LEU A 131 -5.10 -5.10 -0.75
CA LEU A 131 -5.05 -4.14 -1.86
C LEU A 131 -6.33 -3.32 -1.97
N ILE A 132 -7.49 -3.97 -1.97
CA ILE A 132 -8.79 -3.32 -2.12
C ILE A 132 -9.03 -2.35 -0.96
N THR A 133 -8.88 -2.82 0.27
CA THR A 133 -9.11 -1.98 1.46
C THR A 133 -8.10 -0.83 1.56
N SER A 134 -6.83 -1.05 1.19
CA SER A 134 -5.85 0.03 1.18
C SER A 134 -6.20 1.13 0.17
N ILE A 135 -6.75 0.77 -1.00
CA ILE A 135 -7.23 1.75 -1.98
C ILE A 135 -8.47 2.50 -1.43
N GLU A 136 -9.39 1.81 -0.77
CA GLU A 136 -10.56 2.46 -0.15
C GLU A 136 -10.15 3.43 0.95
N LEU A 137 -9.21 3.07 1.80
CA LEU A 137 -8.64 3.96 2.83
C LEU A 137 -7.94 5.17 2.22
N ALA A 138 -7.18 4.98 1.14
CA ALA A 138 -6.53 6.06 0.43
C ALA A 138 -7.50 7.01 -0.28
N ARG A 139 -8.70 6.53 -0.62
CA ARG A 139 -9.78 7.30 -1.26
C ARG A 139 -10.58 8.16 -0.30
N SER A 140 -10.43 7.99 1.00
CA SER A 140 -11.30 8.57 2.05
C SER A 140 -11.43 10.11 2.02
N VAL A 141 -10.56 10.81 1.29
CA VAL A 141 -10.61 12.28 1.14
C VAL A 141 -11.86 12.78 0.41
N HIS A 142 -12.51 11.96 -0.43
CA HIS A 142 -13.60 12.37 -1.30
C HIS A 142 -14.95 11.69 -1.03
N ASP A 143 -15.07 10.87 -0.01
CA ASP A 143 -16.34 10.20 0.27
C ASP A 143 -17.30 11.10 1.03
N ASN A 144 -17.83 12.13 0.33
CA ASN A 144 -18.90 12.99 0.81
C ASN A 144 -20.29 12.29 0.82
N SER A 145 -20.36 10.98 0.56
CA SER A 145 -21.61 10.23 0.51
C SER A 145 -22.19 9.96 1.90
N LEU A 146 -21.40 10.08 2.92
CA LEU A 146 -21.85 10.08 4.30
C LEU A 146 -22.21 11.52 4.70
N ASN A 147 -23.49 11.83 4.71
CA ASN A 147 -24.11 13.09 5.19
C ASN A 147 -23.84 13.35 6.69
N THR A 148 -22.62 13.25 7.10
CA THR A 148 -22.15 13.59 8.44
C THR A 148 -21.17 14.73 8.32
N ASN A 149 -21.19 15.70 9.24
CA ASN A 149 -20.25 16.80 9.38
C ASN A 149 -18.79 16.31 9.65
N ILE A 150 -18.31 15.34 8.85
CA ILE A 150 -17.08 14.57 9.09
C ILE A 150 -16.00 15.08 8.14
N GLN A 151 -15.61 16.36 8.29
CA GLN A 151 -14.29 16.80 7.86
C GLN A 151 -13.17 16.16 8.70
N ASP A 152 -13.51 15.47 9.78
CA ASP A 152 -12.56 14.92 10.75
C ASP A 152 -12.09 13.49 10.47
N ASN A 153 -12.68 12.77 9.51
CA ASN A 153 -12.35 11.37 9.23
C ASN A 153 -11.34 11.17 8.08
N ILE A 154 -10.70 12.21 7.61
CA ILE A 154 -9.65 12.08 6.58
C ILE A 154 -8.37 11.61 7.25
N ILE A 155 -7.83 10.49 6.78
CA ILE A 155 -6.51 10.01 7.18
C ILE A 155 -5.46 10.98 6.60
N LYS A 156 -4.75 11.71 7.48
CA LYS A 156 -3.72 12.69 7.12
C LYS A 156 -2.35 12.27 7.62
N GLU A 157 -2.06 11.00 7.52
CA GLU A 157 -0.82 10.42 8.03
C GLU A 157 -0.39 9.20 7.22
N VAL A 158 0.82 8.74 7.47
CA VAL A 158 1.31 7.45 6.98
C VAL A 158 0.74 6.35 7.87
N CYS A 159 0.06 5.40 7.25
CA CYS A 159 -0.52 4.24 7.91
C CYS A 159 -0.04 2.93 7.29
N LEU A 160 -0.13 1.87 8.04
CA LEU A 160 0.08 0.50 7.59
C LEU A 160 -1.23 -0.27 7.75
N TYR A 161 -1.74 -0.83 6.66
CA TYR A 161 -2.91 -1.69 6.67
C TYR A 161 -2.51 -3.15 6.51
N PHE A 162 -2.96 -4.00 7.43
CA PHE A 162 -2.71 -5.44 7.38
C PHE A 162 -3.71 -6.21 8.25
N ASN A 163 -4.24 -7.34 7.73
CA ASN A 163 -5.11 -8.24 8.46
C ASN A 163 -6.28 -7.53 9.18
N ASN A 164 -7.10 -6.80 8.41
CA ASN A 164 -8.28 -6.03 8.87
C ASN A 164 -7.98 -4.95 9.93
N LYS A 165 -6.74 -4.46 9.97
CA LYS A 165 -6.34 -3.40 10.91
C LYS A 165 -5.55 -2.32 10.22
N LEU A 166 -5.92 -1.08 10.54
CA LEU A 166 -5.16 0.11 10.16
C LEU A 166 -4.32 0.56 11.36
N TYR A 167 -3.02 0.64 11.17
CA TYR A 167 -2.05 1.05 12.18
C TYR A 167 -1.44 2.39 11.80
N ARG A 168 -1.11 3.22 12.77
CA ARG A 168 -0.25 4.38 12.53
C ARG A 168 1.16 3.90 12.14
N GLY A 169 1.72 4.49 11.09
CA GLY A 169 2.99 4.03 10.52
C GLY A 169 4.14 4.03 11.53
N ASN A 170 4.23 5.06 12.38
CA ASN A 170 5.29 5.20 13.39
C ASN A 170 5.03 4.45 14.70
N ARG A 171 3.97 3.64 14.80
CA ARG A 171 3.61 2.87 16.01
C ARG A 171 3.40 1.40 15.74
N THR A 172 3.87 0.90 14.61
CA THR A 172 3.65 -0.48 14.18
C THR A 172 4.95 -1.25 14.19
N THR A 173 4.88 -2.50 14.64
CA THR A 173 6.00 -3.44 14.54
C THR A 173 5.55 -4.79 14.00
N LYS A 174 6.44 -5.48 13.26
CA LYS A 174 6.21 -6.85 12.83
C LYS A 174 6.49 -7.78 14.00
N VAL A 175 5.51 -8.61 14.37
CA VAL A 175 5.57 -9.54 15.51
C VAL A 175 5.59 -11.00 15.09
N ASN A 176 5.20 -11.30 13.85
CA ASN A 176 5.25 -12.65 13.28
C ASN A 176 5.80 -12.62 11.85
N SER A 177 6.62 -13.60 11.49
CA SER A 177 7.24 -13.69 10.18
C SER A 177 6.30 -14.23 9.10
N ASP A 178 5.48 -15.21 9.43
CA ASP A 178 4.74 -16.09 8.51
C ASP A 178 3.22 -16.13 8.75
N GLN A 179 2.75 -15.57 9.87
CA GLN A 179 1.32 -15.56 10.18
C GLN A 179 0.61 -14.36 9.53
N PHE A 180 -0.67 -14.52 9.20
CA PHE A 180 -1.50 -13.40 8.73
C PHE A 180 -1.59 -12.27 9.75
N LYS A 181 -1.60 -12.57 11.04
CA LYS A 181 -1.51 -11.55 12.11
C LYS A 181 -0.05 -11.15 12.33
N ALA A 182 0.55 -10.51 11.33
CA ALA A 182 1.98 -10.21 11.33
C ALA A 182 2.36 -8.94 12.10
N TYR A 183 1.44 -8.00 12.30
CA TYR A 183 1.73 -6.69 12.90
C TYR A 183 0.95 -6.44 14.19
N ALA A 184 1.56 -5.62 15.05
CA ALA A 184 0.95 -5.11 16.28
C ALA A 184 1.35 -3.65 16.54
N SER A 185 0.52 -2.94 17.29
CA SER A 185 0.84 -1.66 17.92
C SER A 185 0.64 -1.84 19.42
N PHE A 186 1.64 -1.51 20.21
CA PHE A 186 1.63 -1.73 21.67
C PHE A 186 1.20 -0.49 22.47
N ASN A 187 0.72 0.55 21.78
CA ASN A 187 0.24 1.79 22.39
C ASN A 187 -1.17 2.14 21.89
#